data_7ef4999a083c1d93b3d564e7d2761e3a
#
_entry.id   7ef4999a083c1d93b3d564e7d2761e3a
#
_cell.length_a   1.000
_cell.length_b   1.000
_cell.length_c   1.000
_cell.angle_alpha   90.00
_cell.angle_beta   90.00
_cell.angle_gamma   90.00
#
_symmetry.space_group_name_H-M   'P 1'
#
loop_
_entity.id
_entity.type
_entity.pdbx_description
1 polymer ?
#
loop_
_entity_poly.entity_id
_entity_poly.type
_entity_poly.pdbx_seq_one_letter_code
_entity_poly.pdbx_strand_id
1 'polypeptide(L)'
;MDNPTLNLIHAHGSVRRYKPDPVPASVIKTIVAAGQRASTSSNMQTYSVIATVDKAKRAQLADLCGGQKHVLQAPVFLTFCADRARLERACKLRGYDQNIETLENFLVAAVDAAIAAQNAALAAESLGLGICYIGSIRNNPAEIIKLLNLPKGVFPITGMTVGWPKRPPRIRPRLPQEAILHWESYNPDQDNALLAYDQTMIETGIYKDRQVPTPDKEGEMESYGWMEHTARRVSQLVRPGMRAIIEKQGFGLK
;
A
#
# COMPACT_ATOMS: atom_id res chain seq x y z
N MET A 1 -27.30 6.48 -6.22
CA MET A 1 -27.69 5.36 -5.32
C MET A 1 -27.09 5.66 -3.96
N ASP A 2 -27.89 5.91 -2.95
CA ASP A 2 -27.39 6.15 -1.59
C ASP A 2 -27.08 4.79 -0.93
N ASN A 3 -25.79 4.52 -0.72
CA ASN A 3 -25.31 3.26 -0.16
C ASN A 3 -24.15 3.55 0.81
N PRO A 4 -24.30 3.20 2.11
CA PRO A 4 -23.29 3.54 3.11
C PRO A 4 -21.88 3.02 2.79
N THR A 5 -21.76 1.84 2.18
CA THR A 5 -20.46 1.27 1.80
C THR A 5 -19.82 2.07 0.66
N LEU A 6 -20.60 2.43 -0.37
CA LEU A 6 -20.10 3.25 -1.47
C LEU A 6 -19.72 4.65 -0.99
N ASN A 7 -20.54 5.24 -0.11
CA ASN A 7 -20.25 6.54 0.48
C ASN A 7 -18.93 6.53 1.25
N LEU A 8 -18.67 5.47 2.04
CA LEU A 8 -17.41 5.28 2.75
C LEU A 8 -16.21 5.18 1.77
N ILE A 9 -16.35 4.37 0.72
CA ILE A 9 -15.30 4.20 -0.30
C ILE A 9 -15.00 5.52 -1.01
N HIS A 10 -16.03 6.27 -1.39
CA HIS A 10 -15.87 7.57 -2.06
C HIS A 10 -15.29 8.66 -1.14
N ALA A 11 -15.51 8.56 0.17
CA ALA A 11 -14.93 9.48 1.16
C ALA A 11 -13.45 9.20 1.47
N HIS A 12 -12.86 8.12 0.90
CA HIS A 12 -11.48 7.76 1.19
C HIS A 12 -10.47 8.85 0.84
N GLY A 13 -9.56 9.09 1.78
CA GLY A 13 -8.37 9.92 1.57
C GLY A 13 -7.28 9.60 2.59
N SER A 14 -6.04 9.54 2.13
CA SER A 14 -4.91 9.23 3.01
C SER A 14 -4.71 10.26 4.11
N VAL A 15 -4.75 9.83 5.36
CA VAL A 15 -4.50 10.63 6.55
C VAL A 15 -3.01 10.59 6.91
N ARG A 16 -2.41 11.77 7.06
CA ARG A 16 -0.97 11.93 7.42
C ARG A 16 -0.76 12.82 8.64
N ARG A 17 -1.84 13.12 9.38
CA ARG A 17 -1.80 13.87 10.66
C ARG A 17 -2.77 13.24 11.64
N TYR A 18 -2.22 12.68 12.71
CA TYR A 18 -2.97 11.94 13.71
C TYR A 18 -3.03 12.70 15.03
N LYS A 19 -4.11 12.48 15.79
CA LYS A 19 -4.17 12.80 17.21
C LYS A 19 -3.25 11.83 17.97
N PRO A 20 -2.74 12.22 19.16
CA PRO A 20 -1.87 11.35 19.95
C PRO A 20 -2.61 10.20 20.64
N ASP A 21 -3.95 10.21 20.58
CA ASP A 21 -4.80 9.25 21.28
C ASP A 21 -4.52 7.83 20.83
N PRO A 22 -4.37 6.87 21.76
CA PRO A 22 -4.15 5.49 21.42
C PRO A 22 -5.37 4.87 20.73
N VAL A 23 -5.12 3.87 19.90
CA VAL A 23 -6.17 3.01 19.34
C VAL A 23 -6.26 1.76 20.21
N PRO A 24 -7.42 1.46 20.82
CA PRO A 24 -7.59 0.29 21.67
C PRO A 24 -7.27 -1.02 20.94
N ALA A 25 -6.67 -1.98 21.64
CA ALA A 25 -6.34 -3.29 21.07
C ALA A 25 -7.58 -4.02 20.53
N SER A 26 -8.74 -3.85 21.13
CA SER A 26 -10.02 -4.39 20.61
C SER A 26 -10.36 -3.83 19.23
N VAL A 27 -10.16 -2.53 19.02
CA VAL A 27 -10.39 -1.88 17.71
C VAL A 27 -9.39 -2.42 16.66
N ILE A 28 -8.12 -2.57 17.04
CA ILE A 28 -7.11 -3.17 16.14
C ILE A 28 -7.53 -4.60 15.74
N LYS A 29 -7.98 -5.41 16.70
CA LYS A 29 -8.48 -6.77 16.43
C LYS A 29 -9.69 -6.76 15.51
N THR A 30 -10.65 -5.84 15.70
CA THR A 30 -11.81 -5.69 14.82
C THR A 30 -11.40 -5.35 13.39
N ILE A 31 -10.48 -4.41 13.20
CA ILE A 31 -9.95 -4.04 11.89
C ILE A 31 -9.29 -5.23 11.19
N VAL A 32 -8.44 -5.97 11.91
CA VAL A 32 -7.78 -7.15 11.35
C VAL A 32 -8.77 -8.27 11.06
N ALA A 33 -9.77 -8.49 11.91
CA ALA A 33 -10.84 -9.47 11.68
C ALA A 33 -11.66 -9.14 10.42
N ALA A 34 -11.94 -7.86 10.16
CA ALA A 34 -12.56 -7.44 8.92
C ALA A 34 -11.64 -7.69 7.71
N GLY A 35 -10.34 -7.44 7.86
CA GLY A 35 -9.32 -7.80 6.87
C GLY A 35 -9.35 -9.30 6.53
N GLN A 36 -9.53 -10.17 7.53
CA GLN A 36 -9.60 -11.62 7.35
C GLN A 36 -10.84 -12.10 6.53
N ARG A 37 -11.86 -11.23 6.35
CA ARG A 37 -13.02 -11.55 5.51
C ARG A 37 -12.77 -11.30 4.02
N ALA A 38 -11.58 -10.83 3.65
CA ALA A 38 -11.16 -10.73 2.26
C ALA A 38 -11.10 -12.12 1.60
N SER A 39 -11.38 -12.17 0.30
CA SER A 39 -11.13 -13.37 -0.49
C SER A 39 -9.64 -13.68 -0.54
N THR A 40 -9.30 -14.96 -0.59
CA THR A 40 -7.92 -15.42 -0.79
C THR A 40 -7.86 -16.54 -1.81
N SER A 41 -6.73 -16.68 -2.48
CA SER A 41 -6.55 -17.74 -3.48
C SER A 41 -6.76 -19.11 -2.84
N SER A 42 -7.71 -19.89 -3.36
CA SER A 42 -8.06 -21.24 -2.88
C SER A 42 -8.23 -21.34 -1.35
N ASN A 43 -8.64 -20.25 -0.71
CA ASN A 43 -8.76 -20.14 0.75
C ASN A 43 -7.45 -20.44 1.51
N MET A 44 -6.30 -20.26 0.86
CA MET A 44 -4.99 -20.56 1.47
C MET A 44 -4.57 -19.53 2.53
N GLN A 45 -5.11 -18.31 2.47
CA GLN A 45 -4.88 -17.24 3.44
C GLN A 45 -3.38 -16.96 3.65
N THR A 46 -2.69 -16.70 2.53
CA THR A 46 -1.23 -16.58 2.44
C THR A 46 -0.70 -15.23 2.90
N TYR A 47 -1.23 -14.69 3.97
CA TYR A 47 -0.80 -13.41 4.53
C TYR A 47 -0.77 -13.43 6.06
N SER A 48 0.01 -12.50 6.62
CA SER A 48 0.02 -12.18 8.06
C SER A 48 0.03 -10.68 8.29
N VAL A 49 -0.48 -10.26 9.44
CA VAL A 49 -0.51 -8.84 9.84
C VAL A 49 0.23 -8.68 11.16
N ILE A 50 1.21 -7.75 11.19
CA ILE A 50 1.91 -7.39 12.42
C ILE A 50 1.45 -6.00 12.83
N ALA A 51 0.85 -5.88 14.01
CA ALA A 51 0.47 -4.61 14.61
C ALA A 51 1.61 -4.11 15.53
N THR A 52 2.19 -2.96 15.18
CA THR A 52 3.22 -2.30 15.96
C THR A 52 2.62 -1.08 16.66
N VAL A 53 2.50 -1.14 17.98
CA VAL A 53 2.02 -0.05 18.86
C VAL A 53 3.13 0.51 19.73
N ASP A 54 4.22 -0.22 19.92
CA ASP A 54 5.39 0.24 20.65
C ASP A 54 6.03 1.46 19.98
N LYS A 55 6.24 2.52 20.74
CA LYS A 55 6.72 3.80 20.23
C LYS A 55 8.16 3.72 19.67
N ALA A 56 9.03 2.93 20.31
CA ALA A 56 10.42 2.80 19.88
C ALA A 56 10.50 2.00 18.57
N LYS A 57 9.74 0.90 18.45
CA LYS A 57 9.64 0.16 17.18
C LYS A 57 9.02 1.00 16.06
N ARG A 58 7.98 1.81 16.35
CA ARG A 58 7.40 2.70 15.33
C ARG A 58 8.39 3.78 14.87
N ALA A 59 9.25 4.28 15.76
CA ALA A 59 10.32 5.19 15.38
C ALA A 59 11.30 4.53 14.40
N GLN A 60 11.76 3.32 14.70
CA GLN A 60 12.64 2.56 13.79
C GLN A 60 11.94 2.26 12.45
N LEU A 61 10.65 1.89 12.47
CA LEU A 61 9.87 1.73 11.23
C LEU A 61 9.79 3.03 10.43
N ALA A 62 9.59 4.18 11.08
CA ALA A 62 9.55 5.48 10.42
C ALA A 62 10.86 5.80 9.71
N ASP A 63 12.00 5.56 10.35
CA ASP A 63 13.33 5.76 9.78
C ASP A 63 13.55 4.85 8.57
N LEU A 64 13.27 3.56 8.70
CA LEU A 64 13.38 2.57 7.62
C LEU A 64 12.42 2.85 6.45
N CYS A 65 11.29 3.50 6.74
CA CYS A 65 10.32 3.95 5.74
C CYS A 65 10.65 5.34 5.15
N GLY A 66 11.88 5.84 5.30
CA GLY A 66 12.33 7.10 4.71
C GLY A 66 12.00 8.33 5.55
N GLY A 67 11.99 8.23 6.89
CA GLY A 67 11.85 9.34 7.82
C GLY A 67 10.47 10.02 7.81
N GLN A 68 9.42 9.31 7.40
CA GLN A 68 8.09 9.89 7.23
C GLN A 68 7.45 10.22 8.58
N LYS A 69 7.28 11.51 8.88
CA LYS A 69 6.73 12.00 10.16
C LYS A 69 5.39 11.36 10.56
N HIS A 70 4.51 11.08 9.60
CA HIS A 70 3.20 10.48 9.88
C HIS A 70 3.31 8.99 10.29
N VAL A 71 4.36 8.28 9.89
CA VAL A 71 4.62 6.91 10.37
C VAL A 71 5.00 6.94 11.86
N LEU A 72 5.83 7.92 12.26
CA LEU A 72 6.19 8.13 13.66
C LEU A 72 4.99 8.56 14.51
N GLN A 73 4.12 9.43 13.97
CA GLN A 73 3.00 10.04 14.69
C GLN A 73 1.79 9.12 14.86
N ALA A 74 1.58 8.20 13.93
CA ALA A 74 0.45 7.29 14.00
C ALA A 74 0.54 6.39 15.24
N PRO A 75 -0.55 6.22 16.02
CA PRO A 75 -0.54 5.35 17.20
C PRO A 75 -0.36 3.88 16.86
N VAL A 76 -0.68 3.46 15.64
CA VAL A 76 -0.56 2.08 15.16
C VAL A 76 0.07 2.04 13.78
N PHE A 77 0.95 1.07 13.59
CA PHE A 77 1.47 0.69 12.27
C PHE A 77 1.16 -0.78 12.02
N LEU A 78 0.35 -1.06 11.00
CA LEU A 78 0.06 -2.42 10.54
C LEU A 78 1.00 -2.77 9.39
N THR A 79 1.70 -3.89 9.51
CA THR A 79 2.51 -4.45 8.42
C THR A 79 1.78 -5.66 7.84
N PHE A 80 1.37 -5.58 6.59
CA PHE A 80 0.78 -6.68 5.85
C PHE A 80 1.89 -7.41 5.09
N CYS A 81 2.03 -8.70 5.39
CA CYS A 81 3.08 -9.55 4.85
C CYS A 81 2.50 -10.63 3.95
N ALA A 82 3.18 -10.92 2.83
CA ALA A 82 3.08 -12.22 2.18
C ALA A 82 3.61 -13.27 3.15
N ASP A 83 2.86 -14.34 3.37
CA ASP A 83 3.20 -15.38 4.34
C ASP A 83 2.89 -16.77 3.76
N ARG A 84 3.94 -17.48 3.32
CA ARG A 84 3.89 -18.89 2.96
C ARG A 84 4.36 -19.83 4.07
N ALA A 85 4.97 -19.30 5.14
CA ALA A 85 5.52 -20.10 6.22
C ALA A 85 4.44 -20.95 6.91
N ARG A 86 3.21 -20.42 7.01
CA ARG A 86 2.05 -21.17 7.53
C ARG A 86 1.70 -22.36 6.64
N LEU A 87 1.76 -22.20 5.31
CA LEU A 87 1.51 -23.29 4.37
C LEU A 87 2.63 -24.35 4.42
N GLU A 88 3.89 -23.93 4.55
CA GLU A 88 5.00 -24.84 4.77
C GLU A 88 4.78 -25.69 6.03
N ARG A 89 4.29 -25.06 7.10
CA ARG A 89 3.95 -25.81 8.33
C ARG A 89 2.81 -26.79 8.09
N ALA A 90 1.78 -26.41 7.35
CA ALA A 90 0.67 -27.30 6.99
C ALA A 90 1.16 -28.50 6.15
N CYS A 91 2.00 -28.25 5.14
CA CYS A 91 2.64 -29.31 4.35
C CYS A 91 3.39 -30.31 5.25
N LYS A 92 4.29 -29.81 6.11
CA LYS A 92 5.05 -30.68 7.05
C LYS A 92 4.15 -31.51 7.95
N LEU A 93 3.06 -30.94 8.45
CA LEU A 93 2.11 -31.68 9.31
C LEU A 93 1.35 -32.78 8.54
N ARG A 94 1.27 -32.69 7.23
CA ARG A 94 0.57 -33.65 6.35
C ARG A 94 1.52 -34.55 5.56
N GLY A 95 2.85 -34.42 5.75
CA GLY A 95 3.86 -35.23 5.04
C GLY A 95 4.10 -34.79 3.60
N TYR A 96 3.87 -33.52 3.27
CA TYR A 96 4.16 -32.93 1.95
C TYR A 96 5.32 -31.96 2.05
N ASP A 97 6.00 -31.75 0.93
CA ASP A 97 6.91 -30.63 0.72
C ASP A 97 6.20 -29.51 -0.03
N GLN A 98 6.39 -28.28 0.45
CA GLN A 98 5.88 -27.11 -0.25
C GLN A 98 6.77 -26.79 -1.46
N ASN A 99 6.19 -26.72 -2.66
CA ASN A 99 6.90 -26.12 -3.80
C ASN A 99 6.99 -24.60 -3.62
N ILE A 100 8.20 -24.07 -3.67
CA ILE A 100 8.50 -22.65 -3.45
C ILE A 100 9.23 -21.99 -4.63
N GLU A 101 9.37 -22.69 -5.74
CA GLU A 101 10.28 -22.30 -6.83
C GLU A 101 9.70 -21.20 -7.72
N THR A 102 8.37 -21.13 -7.84
CA THR A 102 7.72 -20.27 -8.82
C THR A 102 7.34 -18.90 -8.28
N LEU A 103 7.38 -17.89 -9.15
CA LEU A 103 6.91 -16.53 -8.89
C LEU A 103 5.45 -16.51 -8.42
N GLU A 104 4.62 -17.46 -8.88
CA GLU A 104 3.20 -17.58 -8.51
C GLU A 104 2.98 -17.59 -7.01
N ASN A 105 3.82 -18.30 -6.25
CA ASN A 105 3.72 -18.33 -4.79
C ASN A 105 3.88 -16.94 -4.14
N PHE A 106 4.73 -16.10 -4.71
CA PHE A 106 4.89 -14.73 -4.23
C PHE A 106 3.73 -13.82 -4.66
N LEU A 107 3.25 -13.96 -5.90
CA LEU A 107 2.12 -13.18 -6.42
C LEU A 107 0.85 -13.46 -5.62
N VAL A 108 0.50 -14.73 -5.42
CA VAL A 108 -0.67 -15.12 -4.62
C VAL A 108 -0.59 -14.51 -3.22
N ALA A 109 0.55 -14.66 -2.54
CA ALA A 109 0.71 -14.15 -1.17
C ALA A 109 0.70 -12.61 -1.11
N ALA A 110 1.23 -11.93 -2.13
CA ALA A 110 1.21 -10.48 -2.22
C ALA A 110 -0.20 -9.93 -2.47
N VAL A 111 -0.97 -10.60 -3.35
CA VAL A 111 -2.37 -10.26 -3.64
C VAL A 111 -3.24 -10.48 -2.42
N ASP A 112 -3.17 -11.63 -1.77
CA ASP A 112 -3.91 -11.92 -0.54
C ASP A 112 -3.66 -10.85 0.54
N ALA A 113 -2.39 -10.49 0.75
CA ALA A 113 -2.01 -9.44 1.71
C ALA A 113 -2.59 -8.07 1.34
N ALA A 114 -2.62 -7.71 0.05
CA ALA A 114 -3.16 -6.44 -0.43
C ALA A 114 -4.69 -6.36 -0.29
N ILE A 115 -5.40 -7.44 -0.63
CA ILE A 115 -6.86 -7.50 -0.50
C ILE A 115 -7.28 -7.42 0.98
N ALA A 116 -6.60 -8.19 1.85
CA ALA A 116 -6.84 -8.13 3.30
C ALA A 116 -6.55 -6.73 3.86
N ALA A 117 -5.49 -6.06 3.39
CA ALA A 117 -5.17 -4.69 3.78
C ALA A 117 -6.27 -3.70 3.39
N GLN A 118 -6.88 -3.85 2.20
CA GLN A 118 -7.95 -2.97 1.75
C GLN A 118 -9.23 -3.15 2.59
N ASN A 119 -9.63 -4.38 2.92
CA ASN A 119 -10.75 -4.59 3.83
C ASN A 119 -10.48 -4.01 5.23
N ALA A 120 -9.26 -4.18 5.75
CA ALA A 120 -8.85 -3.59 7.02
C ALA A 120 -8.88 -2.04 6.96
N ALA A 121 -8.51 -1.43 5.84
CA ALA A 121 -8.58 0.01 5.63
C ALA A 121 -10.04 0.52 5.71
N LEU A 122 -10.96 -0.12 4.98
CA LEU A 122 -12.38 0.22 5.00
C LEU A 122 -12.97 0.07 6.43
N ALA A 123 -12.62 -0.99 7.14
CA ALA A 123 -13.04 -1.19 8.51
C ALA A 123 -12.50 -0.10 9.44
N ALA A 124 -11.24 0.31 9.30
CA ALA A 124 -10.68 1.41 10.07
C ALA A 124 -11.43 2.73 9.81
N GLU A 125 -11.68 3.05 8.55
CA GLU A 125 -12.38 4.27 8.14
C GLU A 125 -13.85 4.26 8.60
N SER A 126 -14.54 3.12 8.56
CA SER A 126 -15.91 2.98 9.06
C SER A 126 -16.03 3.21 10.58
N LEU A 127 -14.93 3.00 11.32
CA LEU A 127 -14.82 3.28 12.75
C LEU A 127 -14.34 4.71 13.07
N GLY A 128 -14.24 5.59 12.05
CA GLY A 128 -13.79 6.97 12.19
C GLY A 128 -12.28 7.14 12.31
N LEU A 129 -11.49 6.09 12.09
CA LEU A 129 -10.04 6.17 12.02
C LEU A 129 -9.59 6.64 10.64
N GLY A 130 -8.40 7.22 10.58
CA GLY A 130 -7.74 7.55 9.33
C GLY A 130 -6.61 6.57 9.06
N ILE A 131 -6.35 6.31 7.78
CA ILE A 131 -5.28 5.43 7.34
C ILE A 131 -4.36 6.11 6.31
N CYS A 132 -3.15 5.58 6.18
CA CYS A 132 -2.29 5.85 5.02
C CYS A 132 -1.47 4.60 4.70
N TYR A 133 -1.54 4.14 3.46
CA TYR A 133 -0.67 3.08 2.97
C TYR A 133 0.79 3.53 2.87
N ILE A 134 1.72 2.68 3.31
CA ILE A 134 3.15 2.96 3.41
C ILE A 134 3.93 1.97 2.53
N GLY A 135 4.02 2.30 1.24
CA GLY A 135 4.81 1.51 0.30
C GLY A 135 6.33 1.60 0.55
N SER A 136 6.79 2.64 1.24
CA SER A 136 8.20 2.83 1.62
C SER A 136 8.72 1.81 2.64
N ILE A 137 7.88 0.96 3.23
CA ILE A 137 8.32 -0.21 4.00
C ILE A 137 9.24 -1.12 3.17
N ARG A 138 9.15 -1.07 1.84
CA ARG A 138 10.00 -1.80 0.91
C ARG A 138 11.29 -1.06 0.52
N ASN A 139 11.61 0.09 1.15
CA ASN A 139 12.88 0.77 0.90
C ASN A 139 14.05 0.02 1.52
N ASN A 140 13.86 -0.50 2.73
CA ASN A 140 14.87 -1.25 3.50
C ASN A 140 14.27 -2.60 3.98
N PRO A 141 13.84 -3.50 3.07
CA PRO A 141 13.08 -4.68 3.46
C PRO A 141 13.88 -5.66 4.33
N ALA A 142 15.19 -5.77 4.14
CA ALA A 142 16.04 -6.62 4.98
C ALA A 142 16.05 -6.19 6.45
N GLU A 143 16.13 -4.87 6.69
CA GLU A 143 16.09 -4.33 8.06
C GLU A 143 14.68 -4.43 8.67
N ILE A 144 13.63 -4.25 7.87
CA ILE A 144 12.24 -4.49 8.32
C ILE A 144 12.04 -5.96 8.72
N ILE A 145 12.52 -6.90 7.93
CA ILE A 145 12.48 -8.34 8.24
C ILE A 145 13.14 -8.60 9.59
N LYS A 146 14.32 -8.05 9.82
CA LYS A 146 15.06 -8.16 11.08
C LYS A 146 14.31 -7.50 12.25
N LEU A 147 13.86 -6.25 12.08
CA LEU A 147 13.15 -5.50 13.13
C LEU A 147 11.88 -6.20 13.59
N LEU A 148 11.14 -6.79 12.66
CA LEU A 148 9.87 -7.46 12.93
C LEU A 148 10.03 -8.97 13.18
N ASN A 149 11.26 -9.50 13.19
CA ASN A 149 11.58 -10.92 13.36
C ASN A 149 10.78 -11.81 12.38
N LEU A 150 10.71 -11.41 11.11
CA LEU A 150 9.97 -12.17 10.11
C LEU A 150 10.73 -13.47 9.77
N PRO A 151 10.10 -14.64 9.89
CA PRO A 151 10.73 -15.90 9.52
C PRO A 151 10.87 -16.03 8.00
N LYS A 152 11.64 -17.05 7.57
CA LYS A 152 11.66 -17.44 6.15
C LYS A 152 10.24 -17.71 5.67
N GLY A 153 9.97 -17.35 4.42
CA GLY A 153 8.63 -17.44 3.83
C GLY A 153 7.68 -16.30 4.20
N VAL A 154 8.15 -15.26 4.93
CA VAL A 154 7.34 -14.08 5.26
C VAL A 154 8.04 -12.81 4.78
N PHE A 155 7.36 -11.99 3.95
CA PHE A 155 7.92 -10.78 3.36
C PHE A 155 6.95 -9.58 3.49
N PRO A 156 7.42 -8.38 3.89
CA PRO A 156 6.56 -7.21 4.07
C PRO A 156 6.12 -6.63 2.72
N ILE A 157 4.82 -6.68 2.43
CA ILE A 157 4.23 -6.16 1.18
C ILE A 157 3.90 -4.69 1.31
N THR A 158 3.15 -4.30 2.32
CA THR A 158 2.77 -2.91 2.56
C THR A 158 2.61 -2.63 4.05
N GLY A 159 2.94 -1.40 4.44
CA GLY A 159 2.57 -0.87 5.73
C GLY A 159 1.28 -0.06 5.64
N MET A 160 0.62 0.13 6.78
CA MET A 160 -0.52 1.02 6.92
C MET A 160 -0.45 1.70 8.29
N THR A 161 -0.37 3.04 8.30
CA THR A 161 -0.57 3.81 9.52
C THR A 161 -2.06 3.89 9.83
N VAL A 162 -2.43 3.75 11.11
CA VAL A 162 -3.82 3.82 11.58
C VAL A 162 -3.88 4.70 12.82
N GLY A 163 -4.86 5.59 12.91
CA GLY A 163 -5.06 6.45 14.06
C GLY A 163 -6.19 7.45 13.89
N TRP A 164 -6.50 8.19 14.94
CA TRP A 164 -7.54 9.22 14.93
C TRP A 164 -7.08 10.43 14.11
N PRO A 165 -7.80 10.83 13.04
CA PRO A 165 -7.37 11.93 12.19
C PRO A 165 -7.48 13.28 12.93
N LYS A 166 -6.49 14.17 12.77
CA LYS A 166 -6.57 15.55 13.27
C LYS A 166 -7.57 16.40 12.50
N ARG A 167 -7.85 16.03 11.25
CA ARG A 167 -8.81 16.68 10.35
C ARG A 167 -9.28 15.67 9.31
N PRO A 168 -10.44 15.89 8.68
CA PRO A 168 -10.92 15.06 7.59
C PRO A 168 -9.86 14.89 6.51
N PRO A 169 -9.78 13.73 5.85
CA PRO A 169 -8.88 13.51 4.73
C PRO A 169 -9.24 14.42 3.55
N ARG A 170 -8.25 14.75 2.73
CA ARG A 170 -8.49 15.36 1.43
C ARG A 170 -8.80 14.25 0.43
N ILE A 171 -9.98 14.30 -0.14
CA ILE A 171 -10.34 13.44 -1.28
C ILE A 171 -9.60 13.98 -2.50
N ARG A 172 -8.95 13.08 -3.24
CA ARG A 172 -8.22 13.43 -4.46
C ARG A 172 -8.97 12.93 -5.67
N PRO A 173 -8.96 13.66 -6.79
CA PRO A 173 -9.44 13.14 -8.06
C PRO A 173 -8.80 11.79 -8.39
N ARG A 174 -9.47 11.03 -9.21
CA ARG A 174 -8.97 9.79 -9.81
C ARG A 174 -8.98 9.95 -11.33
N LEU A 175 -8.20 9.13 -12.01
CA LEU A 175 -8.30 8.99 -13.46
C LEU A 175 -9.76 8.78 -13.86
N PRO A 176 -10.21 9.32 -15.00
CA PRO A 176 -11.54 9.07 -15.50
C PRO A 176 -11.74 7.59 -15.81
N GLN A 177 -12.99 7.12 -15.77
CA GLN A 177 -13.27 5.68 -15.87
C GLN A 177 -12.78 5.08 -17.19
N GLU A 178 -12.84 5.80 -18.29
CA GLU A 178 -12.36 5.35 -19.61
C GLU A 178 -10.87 5.01 -19.66
N ALA A 179 -10.07 5.56 -18.73
CA ALA A 179 -8.65 5.20 -18.58
C ALA A 179 -8.42 3.95 -17.71
N ILE A 180 -9.47 3.41 -17.08
CA ILE A 180 -9.37 2.27 -16.15
C ILE A 180 -10.25 1.11 -16.55
N LEU A 181 -11.47 1.39 -17.03
CA LEU A 181 -12.44 0.39 -17.43
C LEU A 181 -12.42 0.22 -18.94
N HIS A 182 -12.02 -0.95 -19.40
CA HIS A 182 -12.04 -1.36 -20.79
C HIS A 182 -13.07 -2.45 -20.97
N TRP A 183 -13.89 -2.34 -22.01
CA TRP A 183 -14.89 -3.34 -22.34
C TRP A 183 -14.30 -4.37 -23.32
N GLU A 184 -14.43 -5.63 -23.00
CA GLU A 184 -14.02 -6.81 -23.78
C GLU A 184 -12.50 -6.90 -24.03
N SER A 185 -11.80 -5.79 -24.33
CA SER A 185 -10.37 -5.75 -24.62
C SER A 185 -9.73 -4.44 -24.16
N TYR A 186 -8.43 -4.48 -23.94
CA TYR A 186 -7.65 -3.30 -23.53
C TYR A 186 -7.62 -2.25 -24.66
N ASN A 187 -7.97 -1.00 -24.34
CA ASN A 187 -7.82 0.14 -25.24
C ASN A 187 -6.51 0.89 -24.90
N PRO A 188 -5.51 0.93 -25.80
CA PRO A 188 -4.26 1.67 -25.58
C PRO A 188 -4.40 3.20 -25.80
N ASP A 189 -5.43 3.68 -26.47
CA ASP A 189 -5.65 5.10 -26.75
C ASP A 189 -6.23 5.80 -25.51
N GLN A 190 -5.36 6.33 -24.67
CA GLN A 190 -5.71 6.96 -23.40
C GLN A 190 -5.25 8.41 -23.28
N ASP A 191 -4.59 8.97 -24.29
CA ASP A 191 -3.91 10.28 -24.20
C ASP A 191 -4.86 11.40 -23.78
N ASN A 192 -6.06 11.47 -24.37
CA ASN A 192 -7.05 12.48 -24.01
C ASN A 192 -7.49 12.39 -22.54
N ALA A 193 -7.68 11.17 -22.03
CA ALA A 193 -8.06 10.93 -20.63
C ALA A 193 -6.92 11.32 -19.66
N LEU A 194 -5.68 11.04 -20.04
CA LEU A 194 -4.50 11.41 -19.26
C LEU A 194 -4.30 12.93 -19.22
N LEU A 195 -4.43 13.61 -20.34
CA LEU A 195 -4.35 15.08 -20.44
C LEU A 195 -5.44 15.77 -19.61
N ALA A 196 -6.69 15.31 -19.72
CA ALA A 196 -7.80 15.84 -18.94
C ALA A 196 -7.60 15.66 -17.44
N TYR A 197 -7.08 14.49 -17.02
CA TYR A 197 -6.76 14.24 -15.62
C TYR A 197 -5.58 15.10 -15.13
N ASP A 198 -4.56 15.30 -15.96
CA ASP A 198 -3.43 16.16 -15.61
C ASP A 198 -3.88 17.59 -15.31
N GLN A 199 -4.75 18.15 -16.17
CA GLN A 199 -5.36 19.45 -15.97
C GLN A 199 -6.17 19.50 -14.67
N THR A 200 -7.00 18.49 -14.41
CA THR A 200 -7.77 18.37 -13.15
C THR A 200 -6.83 18.38 -11.94
N MET A 201 -5.69 17.71 -12.02
CA MET A 201 -4.72 17.65 -10.92
C MET A 201 -3.99 18.98 -10.72
N ILE A 202 -3.68 19.71 -11.78
CA ILE A 202 -3.12 21.08 -11.72
C ILE A 202 -4.10 21.99 -10.96
N GLU A 203 -5.38 21.96 -11.32
CA GLU A 203 -6.44 22.76 -10.70
C GLU A 203 -6.65 22.48 -9.19
N THR A 204 -6.31 21.28 -8.71
CA THR A 204 -6.33 21.01 -7.25
C THR A 204 -5.34 21.85 -6.45
N GLY A 205 -4.39 22.49 -7.09
CA GLY A 205 -3.30 23.25 -6.46
C GLY A 205 -2.29 22.40 -5.67
N ILE A 206 -2.31 21.07 -5.83
CA ILE A 206 -1.36 20.17 -5.13
C ILE A 206 0.07 20.45 -5.55
N TYR A 207 0.25 20.85 -6.78
CA TYR A 207 1.56 21.15 -7.40
C TYR A 207 1.79 22.66 -7.56
N LYS A 208 1.00 23.49 -6.85
CA LYS A 208 1.10 24.94 -6.96
C LYS A 208 2.54 25.44 -6.85
N ASP A 209 2.87 26.45 -7.65
CA ASP A 209 4.18 27.10 -7.73
C ASP A 209 5.32 26.20 -8.26
N ARG A 210 4.99 25.06 -8.86
CA ARG A 210 5.94 24.24 -9.59
C ARG A 210 5.76 24.41 -11.08
N GLN A 211 6.87 24.63 -11.79
CA GLN A 211 6.90 24.69 -13.23
C GLN A 211 8.02 23.80 -13.78
N VAL A 212 7.85 23.33 -14.99
CA VAL A 212 8.81 22.52 -15.72
C VAL A 212 8.95 23.02 -17.15
N PRO A 213 10.08 22.79 -17.82
CA PRO A 213 10.19 23.07 -19.25
C PRO A 213 9.14 22.30 -20.04
N THR A 214 8.48 23.00 -20.95
CA THR A 214 7.54 22.38 -21.90
C THR A 214 8.33 21.47 -22.85
N PRO A 215 7.93 20.19 -23.05
CA PRO A 215 8.58 19.31 -24.00
C PRO A 215 8.63 19.93 -25.41
N ASP A 216 9.76 19.79 -26.08
CA ASP A 216 10.01 20.24 -27.46
C ASP A 216 9.85 21.76 -27.72
N LYS A 217 9.80 22.59 -26.67
CA LYS A 217 9.68 24.05 -26.77
C LYS A 217 10.74 24.75 -25.92
N GLU A 218 11.82 25.16 -26.57
CA GLU A 218 12.92 25.83 -25.89
C GLU A 218 12.49 27.15 -25.25
N GLY A 219 12.76 27.29 -23.94
CA GLY A 219 12.46 28.50 -23.17
C GLY A 219 11.01 28.64 -22.69
N GLU A 220 10.09 27.77 -23.09
CA GLU A 220 8.73 27.74 -22.55
C GLU A 220 8.64 26.89 -21.27
N MET A 221 7.83 27.34 -20.32
CA MET A 221 7.56 26.64 -19.06
C MET A 221 6.07 26.32 -18.95
N GLU A 222 5.76 25.12 -18.45
CA GLU A 222 4.40 24.71 -18.15
C GLU A 222 4.20 24.38 -16.68
N SER A 223 2.95 24.33 -16.24
CA SER A 223 2.61 23.96 -14.87
C SER A 223 2.92 22.48 -14.60
N TYR A 224 3.54 22.21 -13.45
CA TYR A 224 3.81 20.84 -13.01
C TYR A 224 2.52 20.11 -12.70
N GLY A 225 2.22 19.09 -13.47
CA GLY A 225 1.04 18.26 -13.35
C GLY A 225 1.31 16.84 -12.82
N TRP A 226 0.29 16.01 -12.88
CA TRP A 226 0.36 14.61 -12.49
C TRP A 226 1.19 13.79 -13.51
N MET A 227 1.09 14.10 -14.78
CA MET A 227 1.85 13.41 -15.83
C MET A 227 3.36 13.58 -15.60
N GLU A 228 3.81 14.81 -15.42
CA GLU A 228 5.21 15.10 -15.13
C GLU A 228 5.67 14.44 -13.81
N HIS A 229 4.84 14.55 -12.76
CA HIS A 229 5.15 13.90 -11.48
C HIS A 229 5.30 12.39 -11.63
N THR A 230 4.41 11.75 -12.37
CA THR A 230 4.40 10.30 -12.57
C THR A 230 5.54 9.86 -13.47
N ALA A 231 5.78 10.56 -14.59
CA ALA A 231 6.89 10.27 -15.50
C ALA A 231 8.23 10.30 -14.78
N ARG A 232 8.53 11.37 -14.04
CA ARG A 232 9.75 11.44 -13.20
C ARG A 232 9.83 10.33 -12.18
N ARG A 233 8.71 9.92 -11.62
CA ARG A 233 8.68 8.85 -10.61
C ARG A 233 9.00 7.48 -11.20
N VAL A 234 8.47 7.16 -12.38
CA VAL A 234 8.65 5.85 -13.01
C VAL A 234 9.93 5.75 -13.83
N SER A 235 10.53 6.87 -14.26
CA SER A 235 11.81 6.89 -14.98
C SER A 235 13.01 6.57 -14.07
N GLN A 236 12.83 6.62 -12.76
CA GLN A 236 13.90 6.32 -11.81
C GLN A 236 13.92 4.83 -11.44
N LEU A 237 15.13 4.28 -11.34
CA LEU A 237 15.31 2.92 -10.83
C LEU A 237 14.99 2.87 -9.32
N VAL A 238 13.89 2.22 -8.98
CA VAL A 238 13.39 2.14 -7.61
C VAL A 238 13.59 0.74 -7.04
N ARG A 239 14.31 0.62 -5.93
CA ARG A 239 14.51 -0.62 -5.17
C ARG A 239 15.13 -1.76 -6.00
N PRO A 240 16.27 -1.58 -6.65
CA PRO A 240 16.86 -2.56 -7.58
C PRO A 240 17.21 -3.90 -6.91
N GLY A 241 17.52 -3.90 -5.60
CA GLY A 241 17.86 -5.11 -4.85
C GLY A 241 16.67 -5.95 -4.33
N MET A 242 15.44 -5.57 -4.68
CA MET A 242 14.21 -6.21 -4.13
C MET A 242 14.16 -7.71 -4.41
N ARG A 243 14.45 -8.12 -5.65
CA ARG A 243 14.43 -9.53 -6.09
C ARG A 243 15.30 -10.39 -5.19
N ALA A 244 16.56 -10.03 -5.00
CA ALA A 244 17.50 -10.78 -4.19
C ALA A 244 17.04 -10.96 -2.72
N ILE A 245 16.36 -9.94 -2.16
CA ILE A 245 15.85 -10.02 -0.79
C ILE A 245 14.62 -10.92 -0.71
N ILE A 246 13.75 -10.90 -1.70
CA ILE A 246 12.57 -11.80 -1.78
C ILE A 246 13.05 -13.25 -1.90
N GLU A 247 14.01 -13.54 -2.79
CA GLU A 247 14.62 -14.86 -2.95
C GLU A 247 15.33 -15.31 -1.66
N LYS A 248 16.13 -14.42 -1.06
CA LYS A 248 16.77 -14.68 0.23
C LYS A 248 15.74 -14.96 1.33
N GLN A 249 14.56 -14.38 1.27
CA GLN A 249 13.47 -14.63 2.23
C GLN A 249 12.75 -15.95 1.94
N GLY A 250 13.10 -16.66 0.89
CA GLY A 250 12.64 -18.00 0.57
C GLY A 250 11.43 -18.05 -0.36
N PHE A 251 11.23 -17.04 -1.19
CA PHE A 251 10.32 -17.10 -2.32
C PHE A 251 11.12 -17.35 -3.58
N GLY A 252 10.84 -18.42 -4.33
CA GLY A 252 11.36 -18.63 -5.67
C GLY A 252 10.74 -17.63 -6.64
N LEU A 253 11.52 -17.21 -7.63
CA LEU A 253 11.08 -16.24 -8.65
C LEU A 253 11.41 -16.75 -10.07
N LYS A 254 11.33 -18.08 -10.26
CA LYS A 254 11.47 -18.73 -11.57
C LYS A 254 10.21 -18.51 -12.41
#